data_7e39a1c66efa2cf9bffc1e6714f634c0
#
_entry.id   7e39a1c66efa2cf9bffc1e6714f634c0
#
_cell.length_a   1.000
_cell.length_b   1.000
_cell.length_c   1.000
_cell.angle_alpha   90.00
_cell.angle_beta   90.00
_cell.angle_gamma   90.00
#
_symmetry.space_group_name_H-M   'P 1'
#
loop_
_entity.id
_entity.type
_entity.pdbx_description
1 polymer ?
#
loop_
_entity_poly.entity_id
_entity_poly.type
_entity_poly.pdbx_seq_one_letter_code
_entity_poly.pdbx_strand_id
1 'polypeptide(L)' 'MSDDPQARVGRGQWFSHSGPVWIKDLGDEYILNCYKTCLRHDNPKADELLEEIRNRNMEWRLDT' A
#
# COMPACT_ATOMS: atom_id res chain seq x y z
N MET A 1 20.94 4.81 -7.22
CA MET A 1 20.08 4.63 -6.05
C MET A 1 18.68 5.04 -6.37
N SER A 2 17.73 4.17 -6.12
CA SER A 2 16.34 4.48 -6.37
C SER A 2 15.83 5.40 -5.28
N ASP A 3 15.21 6.49 -5.68
CA ASP A 3 14.61 7.43 -4.76
C ASP A 3 13.15 7.04 -4.56
N ASP A 4 12.95 6.01 -3.77
CA ASP A 4 11.61 5.47 -3.52
C ASP A 4 10.91 6.32 -2.45
N PRO A 5 9.84 7.05 -2.81
CA PRO A 5 9.15 7.87 -1.83
C PRO A 5 8.58 7.05 -0.67
N GLN A 6 8.28 5.78 -0.89
CA GLN A 6 7.74 4.95 0.18
C GLN A 6 8.76 4.63 1.26
N ALA A 7 10.04 4.76 0.95
CA ALA A 7 11.09 4.55 1.94
C ALA A 7 11.18 5.71 2.93
N ARG A 8 10.54 6.83 2.62
CA ARG A 8 10.58 8.03 3.47
C ARG A 8 9.51 8.06 4.54
N VAL A 9 8.57 7.14 4.48
CA VAL A 9 7.48 7.10 5.46
C VAL A 9 7.69 5.94 6.40
N GLY A 10 7.08 6.04 7.58
CA GLY A 10 7.19 5.00 8.58
C GLY A 10 6.30 3.80 8.27
N ARG A 11 6.39 2.80 9.15
CA ARG A 11 5.56 1.61 9.04
C ARG A 11 4.08 1.99 9.21
N GLY A 12 3.25 1.44 8.34
CA GLY A 12 1.82 1.72 8.37
C GLY A 12 1.44 3.02 7.68
N GLN A 13 2.41 3.68 7.03
CA GLN A 13 2.17 4.92 6.30
C GLN A 13 2.40 4.71 4.80
N TRP A 14 1.71 5.52 4.02
CA TRP A 14 1.85 5.55 2.57
C TRP A 14 2.17 6.96 2.13
N PHE A 15 3.16 7.12 1.26
CA PHE A 15 3.50 8.42 0.72
C PHE A 15 2.60 8.68 -0.48
N SER A 16 1.58 9.48 -0.26
CA SER A 16 0.61 9.80 -1.30
C SER A 16 0.98 11.10 -2.01
N HIS A 17 0.17 11.45 -2.97
CA HIS A 17 0.25 12.71 -3.71
C HIS A 17 0.34 13.93 -2.78
N SER A 18 -0.41 13.88 -1.68
CA SER A 18 -0.49 14.97 -0.72
C SER A 18 0.49 14.83 0.43
N GLY A 19 1.34 13.80 0.40
CA GLY A 19 2.30 13.54 1.47
C GLY A 19 1.99 12.26 2.22
N PRO A 20 2.63 12.04 3.37
CA PRO A 20 2.41 10.81 4.13
C PRO A 20 0.99 10.71 4.67
N VAL A 21 0.38 9.55 4.50
CA VAL A 21 -0.95 9.26 5.05
C VAL A 21 -0.92 7.88 5.67
N TRP A 22 -1.88 7.61 6.56
CA TRP A 22 -1.97 6.29 7.17
C TRP A 22 -2.63 5.33 6.20
N ILE A 23 -2.05 4.13 6.05
CA ILE A 23 -2.61 3.09 5.19
C ILE A 23 -4.04 2.76 5.61
N LYS A 24 -4.29 2.74 6.91
CA LYS A 24 -5.63 2.44 7.44
C LYS A 24 -6.69 3.46 7.01
N ASP A 25 -6.26 4.64 6.61
CA ASP A 25 -7.19 5.71 6.17
C ASP A 25 -7.43 5.69 4.66
N LEU A 26 -6.73 4.83 3.93
CA LEU A 26 -6.92 4.74 2.48
C LEU A 26 -8.23 4.06 2.13
N GLY A 27 -8.86 4.49 1.04
CA GLY A 27 -10.07 3.85 0.54
C GLY A 27 -9.78 2.44 0.03
N ASP A 28 -10.80 1.60 0.00
CA ASP A 28 -10.64 0.19 -0.40
C ASP A 28 -10.06 0.06 -1.80
N GLU A 29 -10.61 0.77 -2.77
CA GLU A 29 -10.12 0.70 -4.14
C GLU A 29 -8.69 1.23 -4.24
N TYR A 30 -8.42 2.31 -3.53
CA TYR A 30 -7.12 2.93 -3.55
C TYR A 30 -6.05 1.97 -3.03
N ILE A 31 -6.32 1.33 -1.89
CA ILE A 31 -5.33 0.44 -1.28
C ILE A 31 -5.07 -0.78 -2.16
N LEU A 32 -6.10 -1.30 -2.83
CA LEU A 32 -5.92 -2.42 -3.74
C LEU A 32 -5.03 -2.03 -4.91
N ASN A 33 -5.24 -0.85 -5.47
CA ASN A 33 -4.41 -0.35 -6.57
C ASN A 33 -2.97 -0.13 -6.12
N CYS A 34 -2.79 0.42 -4.93
CA CYS A 34 -1.45 0.63 -4.38
C CYS A 34 -0.71 -0.69 -4.21
N TYR A 35 -1.41 -1.69 -3.70
CA TYR A 35 -0.83 -3.01 -3.50
C TYR A 35 -0.37 -3.62 -4.84
N LYS A 36 -1.23 -3.57 -5.84
CA LYS A 36 -0.88 -4.11 -7.16
C LYS A 36 0.32 -3.38 -7.77
N THR A 37 0.37 -2.07 -7.60
CA THR A 37 1.49 -1.27 -8.08
C THR A 37 2.78 -1.66 -7.38
N CYS A 38 2.72 -1.86 -6.08
CA CYS A 38 3.89 -2.27 -5.31
C CYS A 38 4.41 -3.64 -5.75
N LEU A 39 3.52 -4.55 -6.04
CA LEU A 39 3.91 -5.87 -6.55
C LEU A 39 4.63 -5.74 -7.89
N ARG A 40 4.13 -4.88 -8.75
CA ARG A 40 4.70 -4.66 -10.08
C ARG A 40 6.13 -4.12 -9.99
N HIS A 41 6.40 -3.31 -8.97
CA HIS A 41 7.69 -2.66 -8.80
C HIS A 41 8.58 -3.32 -7.73
N ASP A 42 8.17 -4.49 -7.24
CA ASP A 42 8.89 -5.20 -6.17
C ASP A 42 9.12 -4.32 -4.94
N ASN A 43 8.15 -3.50 -4.62
CA ASN A 43 8.25 -2.59 -3.49
C ASN A 43 7.85 -3.32 -2.20
N PRO A 44 8.74 -3.36 -1.17
CA PRO A 44 8.41 -4.05 0.09
C PRO A 44 7.21 -3.46 0.82
N LYS A 45 6.78 -2.28 0.45
CA LYS A 45 5.59 -1.67 1.04
C LYS A 45 4.33 -2.51 0.78
N ALA A 46 4.39 -3.39 -0.23
CA ALA A 46 3.29 -4.29 -0.53
C ALA A 46 2.87 -5.13 0.68
N ASP A 47 3.84 -5.54 1.50
CA ASP A 47 3.54 -6.35 2.68
C ASP A 47 2.64 -5.59 3.66
N GLU A 48 2.90 -4.32 3.86
CA GLU A 48 2.09 -3.50 4.76
C GLU A 48 0.69 -3.27 4.20
N LEU A 49 0.61 -3.05 2.89
CA LEU A 49 -0.68 -2.89 2.23
C LEU A 49 -1.50 -4.17 2.30
N LEU A 50 -0.83 -5.32 2.09
CA LEU A 50 -1.52 -6.61 2.17
C LEU A 50 -2.08 -6.86 3.56
N GLU A 51 -1.31 -6.51 4.59
CA GLU A 51 -1.76 -6.67 5.97
C GLU A 51 -3.06 -5.90 6.21
N GLU A 52 -3.14 -4.68 5.70
CA GLU A 52 -4.36 -3.90 5.84
C GLU A 52 -5.51 -4.52 5.03
N ILE A 53 -5.23 -5.00 3.83
CA ILE A 53 -6.23 -5.65 2.99
C ILE A 53 -6.82 -6.86 3.72
N ARG A 54 -5.97 -7.64 4.39
CA ARG A 54 -6.42 -8.80 5.16
C ARG A 54 -7.26 -8.37 6.36
N ASN A 55 -6.85 -7.31 7.03
CA ASN A 55 -7.60 -6.78 8.17
C ASN A 55 -9.02 -6.34 7.77
N ARG A 56 -9.17 -5.92 6.53
CA ARG A 56 -10.47 -5.50 6.00
C ARG A 56 -11.27 -6.65 5.38
N ASN A 57 -10.70 -7.86 5.41
CA ASN A 57 -11.31 -9.05 4.79
C ASN A 57 -11.53 -8.85 3.30
N MET A 58 -10.58 -8.19 2.63
CA MET A 58 -10.68 -7.91 1.21
C MET A 58 -9.67 -8.69 0.38
N GLU A 59 -8.96 -9.64 0.99
CA GLU A 59 -7.95 -10.40 0.28
C GLU A 59 -8.54 -11.15 -0.93
N TRP A 60 -9.79 -11.57 -0.82
CA TRP A 60 -10.48 -12.26 -1.92
C TRP A 60 -10.57 -11.40 -3.17
N ARG A 61 -10.55 -10.07 -3.03
CA ARG A 61 -10.63 -9.16 -4.18
C ARG A 61 -9.36 -9.18 -5.02
N LEU A 62 -8.27 -9.68 -4.46
CA LEU A 62 -7.01 -9.77 -5.18
C LEU A 62 -7.01 -10.87 -6.23
N ASP A 63 -7.92 -11.83 -6.10
CA ASP A 63 -8.01 -12.97 -7.01
C ASP A 63 -8.95 -12.72 -8.19
N THR A 64 -9.55 -11.57 -8.28
CA THR A 64 -10.49 -11.26 -9.35
C THR A 64 -9.91 -10.35 -10.41
#